data_a797da03fccae41a158a44b79ac185d1
#
_entry.id   a797da03fccae41a158a44b79ac185d1
#
_cell.length_a   1.000
_cell.length_b   1.000
_cell.length_c   1.000
_cell.angle_alpha   90.00
_cell.angle_beta   90.00
_cell.angle_gamma   90.00
#
_symmetry.space_group_name_H-M   'P 1'
#
loop_
_entity.id
_entity.type
_entity.pdbx_description
1 polymer ?
#
loop_
_entity_poly.entity_id
_entity_poly.type
_entity_poly.pdbx_seq_one_letter_code
_entity_poly.pdbx_strand_id
1 'polypeptide(L)'
;MTGPQSKTVHVIGAGLAGSEAAWQVAKSGVPVVLHEMRPDCMTEAHRTDGLAELVCSNSFRSDDAANNAVGLLHAEMRRLDSLIMRAADANQVPAGGALAVDRDGFSAAITKALNDHPLIEIARGEVAGLPPAEWSNVIVATGPLTSAALADAIRELTDENALAFFDAIAPIVHRESIDMSVAWFQSRYDKVGPGGTGADYINCPMTKEQYDGFVAALLAGEKTDFKEWEADTPYFDGCLPVEVMAERGHETLRHGPMKPVGLTNPHNPTVKAYAIVQLRQDNKLGTLYNMVGFQTKLKYGAQQQVFRTIPGLEKAEFARLGGLHRNTFLNSPKLLDEQLRLRAQPRLRFAGQMTGCEGYVESASIGLIAGLYAAADARGQRLAAPPQTTALGALLGHITGGHIETIDSGARSFQPMNINFGLFPPLASPPTKKPDGMRLRGNEKTVAKKQALSARALADLDRWIADHLRIAAAA
;
A
#
# COMPACT_ATOMS: atom_id res chain seq x y z
N MET A 1 1.00 21.67 -39.34
CA MET A 1 2.12 22.15 -38.53
C MET A 1 1.74 21.89 -37.09
N THR A 2 2.25 20.82 -36.50
CA THR A 2 2.09 20.54 -35.07
C THR A 2 2.95 21.57 -34.32
N GLY A 3 2.30 22.48 -33.58
CA GLY A 3 2.99 23.40 -32.68
C GLY A 3 3.92 22.63 -31.71
N PRO A 4 4.91 23.29 -31.06
CA PRO A 4 5.78 22.62 -30.12
C PRO A 4 4.92 21.97 -29.04
N GLN A 5 4.91 20.63 -29.00
CA GLN A 5 4.24 19.89 -27.91
C GLN A 5 4.76 20.42 -26.58
N SER A 6 3.87 20.81 -25.69
CA SER A 6 4.22 21.24 -24.34
C SER A 6 5.04 20.13 -23.69
N LYS A 7 6.25 20.45 -23.23
CA LYS A 7 7.11 19.51 -22.50
C LYS A 7 6.62 19.27 -21.06
N THR A 8 5.56 19.96 -20.64
CA THR A 8 5.01 19.87 -19.28
C THR A 8 4.20 18.58 -19.12
N VAL A 9 4.45 17.86 -18.06
CA VAL A 9 3.66 16.70 -17.65
C VAL A 9 2.59 17.15 -16.65
N HIS A 10 1.36 16.70 -16.83
CA HIS A 10 0.27 16.92 -15.88
C HIS A 10 0.03 15.65 -15.08
N VAL A 11 0.06 15.76 -13.74
CA VAL A 11 -0.24 14.65 -12.83
C VAL A 11 -1.52 14.98 -12.08
N ILE A 12 -2.53 14.11 -12.15
CA ILE A 12 -3.83 14.31 -11.50
C ILE A 12 -3.93 13.41 -10.28
N GLY A 13 -4.09 14.01 -9.12
CA GLY A 13 -4.10 13.37 -7.80
C GLY A 13 -2.73 13.40 -7.13
N ALA A 14 -2.62 14.08 -5.99
CA ALA A 14 -1.40 14.19 -5.20
C ALA A 14 -1.36 13.21 -4.01
N GLY A 15 -1.90 12.01 -4.19
CA GLY A 15 -1.69 10.87 -3.30
C GLY A 15 -0.27 10.29 -3.44
N LEU A 16 -0.02 9.09 -2.88
CA LEU A 16 1.30 8.45 -2.91
C LEU A 16 1.86 8.30 -4.33
N ALA A 17 1.04 7.79 -5.27
CA ALA A 17 1.46 7.55 -6.65
C ALA A 17 1.73 8.85 -7.40
N GLY A 18 0.84 9.85 -7.27
CA GLY A 18 1.00 11.12 -8.00
C GLY A 18 2.13 11.97 -7.45
N SER A 19 2.31 12.01 -6.13
CA SER A 19 3.44 12.69 -5.50
C SER A 19 4.78 12.09 -5.93
N GLU A 20 4.87 10.75 -5.97
CA GLU A 20 6.06 10.06 -6.46
C GLU A 20 6.30 10.30 -7.95
N ALA A 21 5.23 10.25 -8.78
CA ALA A 21 5.33 10.50 -10.21
C ALA A 21 5.82 11.93 -10.51
N ALA A 22 5.23 12.93 -9.85
CA ALA A 22 5.64 14.33 -10.00
C ALA A 22 7.11 14.53 -9.62
N TRP A 23 7.54 13.90 -8.52
CA TRP A 23 8.95 13.93 -8.09
C TRP A 23 9.89 13.37 -9.15
N GLN A 24 9.60 12.20 -9.72
CA GLN A 24 10.46 11.56 -10.72
C GLN A 24 10.48 12.34 -12.04
N VAL A 25 9.37 12.96 -12.44
CA VAL A 25 9.28 13.85 -13.61
C VAL A 25 10.20 15.06 -13.40
N ALA A 26 10.03 15.76 -12.28
CA ALA A 26 10.80 16.97 -11.97
C ALA A 26 12.29 16.69 -11.80
N LYS A 27 12.65 15.62 -11.10
CA LYS A 27 14.02 15.13 -10.95
C LYS A 27 14.69 14.80 -12.29
N SER A 28 13.91 14.41 -13.28
CA SER A 28 14.37 14.19 -14.66
C SER A 28 14.52 15.50 -15.48
N GLY A 29 14.36 16.67 -14.87
CA GLY A 29 14.49 17.97 -15.51
C GLY A 29 13.28 18.39 -16.35
N VAL A 30 12.11 17.77 -16.14
CA VAL A 30 10.88 18.07 -16.90
C VAL A 30 9.91 18.83 -16.00
N PRO A 31 9.32 19.95 -16.45
CA PRO A 31 8.29 20.68 -15.71
C PRO A 31 7.05 19.81 -15.52
N VAL A 32 6.42 19.90 -14.34
CA VAL A 32 5.22 19.17 -13.98
C VAL A 32 4.21 20.05 -13.24
N VAL A 33 2.95 19.91 -13.61
CA VAL A 33 1.82 20.47 -12.85
C VAL A 33 1.12 19.32 -12.14
N LEU A 34 1.14 19.36 -10.80
CA LEU A 34 0.49 18.38 -9.93
C LEU A 34 -0.87 18.93 -9.48
N HIS A 35 -1.94 18.32 -9.97
CA HIS A 35 -3.32 18.70 -9.66
C HIS A 35 -3.81 17.95 -8.43
N GLU A 36 -4.33 18.67 -7.44
CA GLU A 36 -4.91 18.12 -6.21
C GLU A 36 -6.23 18.80 -5.90
N MET A 37 -7.29 18.03 -5.80
CA MET A 37 -8.63 18.56 -5.58
C MET A 37 -8.86 19.10 -4.16
N ARG A 38 -8.08 18.65 -3.16
CA ARG A 38 -8.18 19.15 -1.78
C ARG A 38 -7.44 20.49 -1.62
N PRO A 39 -7.92 21.39 -0.79
CA PRO A 39 -9.05 21.27 0.14
C PRO A 39 -10.44 21.53 -0.47
N ASP A 40 -10.52 21.98 -1.73
CA ASP A 40 -11.78 22.43 -2.33
C ASP A 40 -12.82 21.30 -2.42
N CYS A 41 -12.36 20.08 -2.73
CA CYS A 41 -13.15 18.86 -2.78
C CYS A 41 -12.52 17.77 -1.90
N MET A 42 -13.08 17.54 -0.72
CA MET A 42 -12.61 16.50 0.20
C MET A 42 -13.21 15.13 -0.15
N THR A 43 -12.49 14.06 0.14
CA THR A 43 -13.04 12.69 0.09
C THR A 43 -13.48 12.25 1.49
N GLU A 44 -14.23 11.15 1.56
CA GLU A 44 -14.68 10.59 2.84
C GLU A 44 -13.52 10.11 3.73
N ALA A 45 -12.37 9.72 3.13
CA ALA A 45 -11.23 9.18 3.85
C ALA A 45 -10.20 10.22 4.29
N HIS A 46 -9.98 11.27 3.50
CA HIS A 46 -8.99 12.29 3.80
C HIS A 46 -9.46 13.28 4.87
N ARG A 47 -8.53 13.80 5.66
CA ARG A 47 -8.80 14.73 6.77
C ARG A 47 -8.04 16.05 6.64
N THR A 48 -7.00 16.08 5.82
CA THR A 48 -6.12 17.23 5.65
C THR A 48 -5.99 17.61 4.16
N ASP A 49 -5.41 18.76 3.89
CA ASP A 49 -5.00 19.18 2.55
C ASP A 49 -3.57 18.76 2.18
N GLY A 50 -2.89 18.07 3.11
CA GLY A 50 -1.53 17.56 2.93
C GLY A 50 -1.43 16.54 1.78
N LEU A 51 -0.30 16.56 1.06
CA LEU A 51 -0.06 15.62 -0.03
C LEU A 51 0.34 14.25 0.52
N ALA A 52 0.05 13.18 -0.22
CA ALA A 52 0.32 11.79 0.16
C ALA A 52 -0.18 11.41 1.57
N GLU A 53 -1.34 11.93 1.99
CA GLU A 53 -1.97 11.58 3.26
C GLU A 53 -2.25 10.07 3.34
N LEU A 54 -1.85 9.43 4.46
CA LEU A 54 -2.08 8.00 4.71
C LEU A 54 -3.44 7.80 5.37
N VAL A 55 -4.43 7.35 4.62
CA VAL A 55 -5.82 7.28 5.07
C VAL A 55 -6.21 6.02 5.84
N CYS A 56 -5.58 4.88 5.58
CA CYS A 56 -5.93 3.59 6.18
C CYS A 56 -4.96 3.22 7.32
N SER A 57 -3.73 2.91 6.98
CA SER A 57 -2.66 2.45 7.90
C SER A 57 -1.51 3.44 7.87
N ASN A 58 -0.62 3.39 8.87
CA ASN A 58 0.65 4.10 8.84
C ASN A 58 1.83 3.19 8.49
N SER A 59 1.55 1.95 8.07
CA SER A 59 2.57 0.93 7.80
C SER A 59 2.77 0.70 6.31
N PHE A 60 4.04 0.66 5.92
CA PHE A 60 4.51 0.21 4.62
C PHE A 60 4.85 -1.29 4.61
N ARG A 61 4.45 -2.02 5.67
CA ARG A 61 4.71 -3.46 5.88
C ARG A 61 6.19 -3.76 6.14
N SER A 62 6.64 -5.01 5.89
CA SER A 62 8.00 -5.46 6.19
C SER A 62 9.06 -4.71 5.40
N ASP A 63 10.15 -4.27 6.07
CA ASP A 63 11.32 -3.64 5.43
C ASP A 63 12.50 -4.61 5.22
N ASP A 64 12.28 -5.91 5.40
CA ASP A 64 13.27 -6.97 5.16
C ASP A 64 13.39 -7.27 3.66
N ALA A 65 14.31 -6.60 2.99
CA ALA A 65 14.55 -6.75 1.56
C ALA A 65 15.03 -8.16 1.15
N ALA A 66 15.63 -8.91 2.05
CA ALA A 66 16.16 -10.22 1.74
C ALA A 66 15.07 -11.31 1.71
N ASN A 67 14.07 -11.20 2.58
CA ASN A 67 13.11 -12.28 2.80
C ASN A 67 11.66 -11.94 2.43
N ASN A 68 11.38 -10.65 2.13
CA ASN A 68 10.03 -10.17 1.80
C ASN A 68 10.03 -9.36 0.51
N ALA A 69 9.10 -9.65 -0.40
CA ALA A 69 9.01 -8.97 -1.68
C ALA A 69 8.70 -7.47 -1.52
N VAL A 70 7.93 -7.09 -0.50
CA VAL A 70 7.66 -5.67 -0.20
C VAL A 70 8.91 -4.96 0.31
N GLY A 71 9.71 -5.58 1.17
CA GLY A 71 10.99 -5.01 1.60
C GLY A 71 11.99 -4.90 0.43
N LEU A 72 11.95 -5.85 -0.49
CA LEU A 72 12.71 -5.74 -1.75
C LEU A 72 12.24 -4.55 -2.58
N LEU A 73 10.92 -4.34 -2.71
CA LEU A 73 10.37 -3.17 -3.41
C LEU A 73 10.82 -1.85 -2.77
N HIS A 74 10.85 -1.77 -1.42
CA HIS A 74 11.42 -0.61 -0.71
C HIS A 74 12.87 -0.36 -1.11
N ALA A 75 13.70 -1.42 -1.12
CA ALA A 75 15.11 -1.31 -1.48
C ALA A 75 15.31 -0.88 -2.95
N GLU A 76 14.45 -1.33 -3.86
CA GLU A 76 14.46 -0.93 -5.26
C GLU A 76 14.06 0.55 -5.43
N MET A 77 13.00 1.00 -4.75
CA MET A 77 12.57 2.40 -4.77
C MET A 77 13.60 3.34 -4.16
N ARG A 78 14.28 2.94 -3.05
CA ARG A 78 15.39 3.72 -2.47
C ARG A 78 16.55 3.89 -3.47
N ARG A 79 16.89 2.87 -4.27
CA ARG A 79 17.91 2.98 -5.34
C ARG A 79 17.54 3.97 -6.44
N LEU A 80 16.24 4.19 -6.66
CA LEU A 80 15.70 5.15 -7.61
C LEU A 80 15.46 6.53 -6.99
N ASP A 81 15.88 6.73 -5.74
CA ASP A 81 15.71 7.99 -5.00
C ASP A 81 14.23 8.42 -4.91
N SER A 82 13.39 7.48 -4.46
CA SER A 82 11.97 7.69 -4.24
C SER A 82 11.73 8.74 -3.14
N LEU A 83 10.88 9.72 -3.42
CA LEU A 83 10.43 10.71 -2.44
C LEU A 83 9.66 10.03 -1.30
N ILE A 84 8.77 9.09 -1.65
CA ILE A 84 7.95 8.36 -0.67
C ILE A 84 8.83 7.59 0.30
N MET A 85 9.84 6.85 -0.20
CA MET A 85 10.75 6.10 0.68
C MET A 85 11.62 7.02 1.53
N ARG A 86 12.13 8.12 0.97
CA ARG A 86 12.91 9.11 1.71
C ARG A 86 12.11 9.74 2.85
N ALA A 87 10.84 10.11 2.60
CA ALA A 87 9.96 10.65 3.62
C ALA A 87 9.61 9.59 4.68
N ALA A 88 9.41 8.33 4.27
CA ALA A 88 9.14 7.22 5.19
C ALA A 88 10.34 6.96 6.12
N ASP A 89 11.55 6.91 5.57
CA ASP A 89 12.77 6.70 6.34
C ASP A 89 13.04 7.82 7.36
N ALA A 90 12.68 9.06 7.01
CA ALA A 90 12.84 10.21 7.90
C ALA A 90 11.78 10.31 9.01
N ASN A 91 10.64 9.65 8.87
CA ASN A 91 9.50 9.74 9.79
C ASN A 91 9.12 8.40 10.42
N GLN A 92 10.10 7.50 10.60
CA GLN A 92 9.86 6.17 11.17
C GLN A 92 9.33 6.23 12.60
N VAL A 93 8.42 5.30 12.90
CA VAL A 93 7.97 5.00 14.27
C VAL A 93 8.17 3.52 14.56
N PRO A 94 8.36 3.13 15.84
CA PRO A 94 8.59 1.73 16.20
C PRO A 94 7.47 0.79 15.75
N ALA A 95 7.81 -0.26 15.01
CA ALA A 95 6.83 -1.24 14.49
C ALA A 95 7.45 -2.63 14.22
N GLY A 96 8.37 -3.09 15.06
CA GLY A 96 9.06 -4.36 14.87
C GLY A 96 9.74 -4.45 13.51
N GLY A 97 9.55 -5.53 12.77
CA GLY A 97 10.13 -5.71 11.43
C GLY A 97 9.42 -4.96 10.29
N ALA A 98 8.45 -4.10 10.61
CA ALA A 98 7.74 -3.30 9.62
C ALA A 98 8.29 -1.87 9.57
N LEU A 99 8.23 -1.23 8.40
CA LEU A 99 8.39 0.21 8.26
C LEU A 99 7.04 0.86 8.53
N ALA A 100 6.92 1.59 9.64
CA ALA A 100 5.76 2.42 9.95
C ALA A 100 6.21 3.86 10.16
N VAL A 101 5.30 4.82 9.94
CA VAL A 101 5.63 6.24 9.95
C VAL A 101 4.67 7.04 10.83
N ASP A 102 5.16 8.17 11.32
CA ASP A 102 4.31 9.27 11.78
C ASP A 102 3.58 9.85 10.57
N ARG A 103 2.25 9.82 10.58
CA ARG A 103 1.45 10.21 9.40
C ARG A 103 1.61 11.67 9.03
N ASP A 104 1.57 12.54 10.05
CA ASP A 104 1.59 13.98 9.84
C ASP A 104 2.98 14.42 9.37
N GLY A 105 4.04 13.93 10.02
CA GLY A 105 5.42 14.17 9.63
C GLY A 105 5.73 13.66 8.23
N PHE A 106 5.23 12.49 7.85
CA PHE A 106 5.39 11.91 6.53
C PHE A 106 4.74 12.79 5.44
N SER A 107 3.45 13.13 5.61
CA SER A 107 2.73 13.98 4.66
C SER A 107 3.34 15.38 4.56
N ALA A 108 3.73 15.98 5.70
CA ALA A 108 4.37 17.28 5.73
C ALA A 108 5.73 17.29 4.99
N ALA A 109 6.53 16.23 5.15
CA ALA A 109 7.83 16.12 4.47
C ALA A 109 7.65 16.05 2.94
N ILE A 110 6.66 15.29 2.45
CA ILE A 110 6.35 15.17 1.02
C ILE A 110 5.82 16.51 0.50
N THR A 111 4.84 17.09 1.19
CA THR A 111 4.24 18.38 0.81
C THR A 111 5.32 19.46 0.69
N LYS A 112 6.22 19.52 1.67
CA LYS A 112 7.35 20.46 1.63
C LYS A 112 8.27 20.21 0.43
N ALA A 113 8.68 18.96 0.20
CA ALA A 113 9.62 18.62 -0.87
C ALA A 113 9.05 18.97 -2.26
N LEU A 114 7.74 18.76 -2.48
CA LEU A 114 7.10 19.08 -3.74
C LEU A 114 6.89 20.58 -3.93
N ASN A 115 6.52 21.31 -2.88
CA ASN A 115 6.40 22.78 -2.94
C ASN A 115 7.74 23.48 -3.17
N ASP A 116 8.83 22.96 -2.60
CA ASP A 116 10.15 23.58 -2.72
C ASP A 116 10.84 23.27 -4.07
N HIS A 117 10.31 22.33 -4.87
CA HIS A 117 10.96 21.94 -6.11
C HIS A 117 10.64 22.91 -7.27
N PRO A 118 11.64 23.54 -7.91
CA PRO A 118 11.42 24.63 -8.88
C PRO A 118 10.70 24.20 -10.18
N LEU A 119 10.63 22.90 -10.47
CA LEU A 119 9.95 22.36 -11.65
C LEU A 119 8.57 21.77 -11.33
N ILE A 120 8.09 21.89 -10.09
CA ILE A 120 6.78 21.40 -9.68
C ILE A 120 5.87 22.59 -9.36
N GLU A 121 4.76 22.66 -10.08
CA GLU A 121 3.65 23.55 -9.77
C GLU A 121 2.52 22.71 -9.15
N ILE A 122 1.99 23.11 -7.99
CA ILE A 122 0.83 22.47 -7.38
C ILE A 122 -0.40 23.30 -7.70
N ALA A 123 -1.28 22.74 -8.54
CA ALA A 123 -2.56 23.35 -8.90
C ALA A 123 -3.67 22.74 -8.05
N ARG A 124 -4.28 23.56 -7.17
CA ARG A 124 -5.43 23.15 -6.36
C ARG A 124 -6.71 23.27 -7.17
N GLY A 125 -7.61 22.32 -6.99
CA GLY A 125 -8.91 22.22 -7.66
C GLY A 125 -9.11 20.89 -8.35
N GLU A 126 -10.38 20.53 -8.56
CA GLU A 126 -10.76 19.29 -9.23
C GLU A 126 -10.56 19.37 -10.75
N VAL A 127 -9.95 18.35 -11.33
CA VAL A 127 -10.00 18.09 -12.78
C VAL A 127 -11.26 17.27 -13.04
N ALA A 128 -12.37 17.95 -13.28
CA ALA A 128 -13.66 17.32 -13.51
C ALA A 128 -13.74 16.77 -14.95
N GLY A 129 -14.00 15.47 -15.08
CA GLY A 129 -14.08 14.80 -16.40
C GLY A 129 -12.70 14.48 -16.97
N LEU A 130 -12.63 14.27 -18.31
CA LEU A 130 -11.37 14.01 -18.98
C LEU A 130 -10.46 15.23 -18.97
N PRO A 131 -9.14 15.04 -18.78
CA PRO A 131 -8.17 16.11 -18.86
C PRO A 131 -8.23 16.85 -20.21
N PRO A 132 -8.00 18.17 -20.25
CA PRO A 132 -8.00 18.97 -21.47
C PRO A 132 -7.19 18.32 -22.60
N ALA A 133 -7.67 18.42 -23.84
CA ALA A 133 -7.05 17.76 -24.99
C ALA A 133 -5.65 18.28 -25.32
N GLU A 134 -5.37 19.53 -24.97
CA GLU A 134 -4.06 20.19 -25.10
C GLU A 134 -2.99 19.64 -24.16
N TRP A 135 -3.36 18.96 -23.08
CA TRP A 135 -2.41 18.28 -22.21
C TRP A 135 -1.95 16.99 -22.89
N SER A 136 -0.81 17.05 -23.53
CA SER A 136 -0.28 15.97 -24.36
C SER A 136 0.34 14.81 -23.60
N ASN A 137 0.65 14.99 -22.29
CA ASN A 137 1.28 13.99 -21.44
C ASN A 137 0.68 14.08 -20.02
N VAL A 138 -0.21 13.15 -19.69
CA VAL A 138 -1.00 13.17 -18.45
C VAL A 138 -0.84 11.85 -17.69
N ILE A 139 -0.59 11.94 -16.39
CA ILE A 139 -0.64 10.81 -15.47
C ILE A 139 -1.88 10.95 -14.57
N VAL A 140 -2.79 9.99 -14.65
CA VAL A 140 -3.96 9.89 -13.75
C VAL A 140 -3.57 8.99 -12.57
N ALA A 141 -3.43 9.59 -11.38
CA ALA A 141 -2.96 8.95 -10.15
C ALA A 141 -3.89 9.25 -8.97
N THR A 142 -5.19 9.34 -9.24
CA THR A 142 -6.24 9.76 -8.28
C THR A 142 -6.57 8.71 -7.23
N GLY A 143 -5.98 7.51 -7.35
CA GLY A 143 -6.19 6.42 -6.39
C GLY A 143 -7.62 5.86 -6.41
N PRO A 144 -8.02 5.17 -5.33
CA PRO A 144 -9.31 4.46 -5.29
C PRO A 144 -10.51 5.40 -5.10
N LEU A 145 -10.29 6.61 -4.62
CA LEU A 145 -11.31 7.62 -4.34
C LEU A 145 -11.35 8.73 -5.40
N THR A 146 -11.26 8.32 -6.66
CA THR A 146 -11.38 9.21 -7.82
C THR A 146 -12.73 9.92 -7.79
N SER A 147 -12.76 11.21 -8.14
CA SER A 147 -14.00 11.98 -8.22
C SER A 147 -14.99 11.37 -9.22
N ALA A 148 -16.29 11.52 -8.95
CA ALA A 148 -17.32 10.92 -9.76
C ALA A 148 -17.23 11.37 -11.24
N ALA A 149 -16.99 12.66 -11.47
CA ALA A 149 -16.91 13.22 -12.82
C ALA A 149 -15.77 12.61 -13.64
N LEU A 150 -14.58 12.44 -13.05
CA LEU A 150 -13.44 11.81 -13.72
C LEU A 150 -13.65 10.29 -13.87
N ALA A 151 -14.20 9.61 -12.87
CA ALA A 151 -14.48 8.17 -12.93
C ALA A 151 -15.50 7.85 -14.03
N ASP A 152 -16.56 8.64 -14.16
CA ASP A 152 -17.57 8.49 -15.21
C ASP A 152 -16.99 8.73 -16.60
N ALA A 153 -16.17 9.77 -16.75
CA ALA A 153 -15.51 10.07 -18.01
C ALA A 153 -14.50 8.98 -18.45
N ILE A 154 -13.79 8.37 -17.50
CA ILE A 154 -12.90 7.22 -17.78
C ILE A 154 -13.73 6.00 -18.20
N ARG A 155 -14.86 5.73 -17.54
CA ARG A 155 -15.76 4.63 -17.88
C ARG A 155 -16.32 4.78 -19.30
N GLU A 156 -16.79 5.98 -19.68
CA GLU A 156 -17.26 6.26 -21.02
C GLU A 156 -16.17 6.09 -22.07
N LEU A 157 -14.94 6.55 -21.79
CA LEU A 157 -13.81 6.45 -22.70
C LEU A 157 -13.37 4.99 -22.92
N THR A 158 -13.50 4.13 -21.92
CA THR A 158 -13.01 2.75 -21.97
C THR A 158 -14.07 1.74 -22.37
N ASP A 159 -15.35 2.12 -22.39
CA ASP A 159 -16.50 1.22 -22.55
C ASP A 159 -16.46 0.02 -21.58
N GLU A 160 -15.88 0.23 -20.41
CA GLU A 160 -15.73 -0.79 -19.38
C GLU A 160 -16.41 -0.35 -18.09
N ASN A 161 -17.16 -1.27 -17.48
CA ASN A 161 -17.59 -1.08 -16.11
C ASN A 161 -16.37 -1.11 -15.20
N ALA A 162 -16.17 -0.05 -14.43
CA ALA A 162 -15.08 0.00 -13.45
C ALA A 162 -15.24 -1.19 -12.48
N LEU A 163 -14.16 -1.97 -12.33
CA LEU A 163 -14.10 -2.99 -11.31
C LEU A 163 -14.04 -2.32 -9.94
N ALA A 164 -14.73 -2.88 -8.97
CA ALA A 164 -14.77 -2.33 -7.62
C ALA A 164 -14.49 -3.40 -6.57
N PHE A 165 -13.92 -2.99 -5.44
CA PHE A 165 -13.78 -3.81 -4.25
C PHE A 165 -13.94 -2.94 -3.00
N PHE A 166 -14.28 -3.57 -1.88
CA PHE A 166 -14.33 -2.87 -0.60
C PHE A 166 -13.02 -2.99 0.16
N ASP A 167 -12.57 -1.86 0.71
CA ASP A 167 -11.45 -1.75 1.63
C ASP A 167 -11.95 -1.23 2.98
N ALA A 168 -11.47 -1.82 4.05
CA ALA A 168 -11.88 -1.47 5.39
C ALA A 168 -10.72 -0.86 6.19
N ILE A 169 -11.03 0.10 7.06
CA ILE A 169 -10.08 0.82 7.91
C ILE A 169 -10.19 0.33 9.34
N ALA A 170 -9.03 0.18 10.00
CA ALA A 170 -8.94 -0.19 11.41
C ALA A 170 -9.01 1.03 12.34
N PRO A 171 -9.56 0.89 13.57
CA PRO A 171 -9.59 1.97 14.55
C PRO A 171 -8.21 2.35 15.09
N ILE A 172 -8.12 3.60 15.59
CA ILE A 172 -6.97 4.15 16.29
C ILE A 172 -7.41 4.51 17.73
N VAL A 173 -6.63 4.09 18.71
CA VAL A 173 -6.90 4.23 20.15
C VAL A 173 -5.90 5.18 20.78
N HIS A 174 -6.34 6.03 21.73
CA HIS A 174 -5.47 6.82 22.57
C HIS A 174 -4.72 5.93 23.59
N ARG A 175 -3.38 6.05 23.65
CA ARG A 175 -2.54 5.23 24.52
C ARG A 175 -2.93 5.33 26.00
N GLU A 176 -3.25 6.51 26.47
CA GLU A 176 -3.61 6.76 27.87
C GLU A 176 -4.88 6.06 28.32
N SER A 177 -5.75 5.67 27.37
CA SER A 177 -6.97 4.92 27.65
C SER A 177 -6.79 3.39 27.68
N ILE A 178 -5.56 2.90 27.42
CA ILE A 178 -5.23 1.47 27.44
C ILE A 178 -4.75 1.07 28.84
N ASP A 179 -5.36 0.04 29.41
CA ASP A 179 -4.95 -0.49 30.71
C ASP A 179 -3.68 -1.33 30.62
N MET A 180 -2.54 -0.69 30.95
CA MET A 180 -1.23 -1.33 30.92
C MET A 180 -0.97 -2.29 32.09
N SER A 181 -1.90 -2.44 33.03
CA SER A 181 -1.85 -3.51 34.03
C SER A 181 -2.26 -4.86 33.44
N VAL A 182 -2.98 -4.85 32.32
CA VAL A 182 -3.41 -6.02 31.55
C VAL A 182 -2.58 -6.17 30.27
N ALA A 183 -2.37 -5.08 29.55
CA ALA A 183 -1.61 -5.05 28.31
C ALA A 183 -0.10 -4.87 28.57
N TRP A 184 0.73 -5.22 27.58
CA TRP A 184 2.19 -5.04 27.68
C TRP A 184 2.83 -4.75 26.33
N PHE A 185 4.05 -4.19 26.36
CA PHE A 185 4.86 -3.95 25.17
C PHE A 185 5.70 -5.17 24.79
N GLN A 186 5.57 -5.66 23.55
CA GLN A 186 6.45 -6.67 22.96
C GLN A 186 6.24 -6.75 21.44
N SER A 187 7.31 -6.83 20.69
CA SER A 187 7.27 -7.24 19.29
C SER A 187 7.27 -8.76 19.18
N ARG A 188 6.57 -9.32 18.20
CA ARG A 188 6.49 -10.78 18.01
C ARG A 188 7.88 -11.38 17.77
N TYR A 189 8.24 -12.38 18.57
CA TYR A 189 9.58 -12.99 18.62
C TYR A 189 10.69 -11.98 18.96
N ASP A 190 10.36 -10.93 19.70
CA ASP A 190 11.27 -9.85 20.12
C ASP A 190 12.04 -9.22 18.94
N LYS A 191 11.41 -9.22 17.75
CA LYS A 191 12.03 -8.67 16.55
C LYS A 191 12.21 -7.17 16.67
N VAL A 192 13.46 -6.74 16.45
CA VAL A 192 13.83 -5.34 16.30
C VAL A 192 13.77 -5.00 14.81
N GLY A 193 13.15 -3.90 14.46
CA GLY A 193 13.07 -3.38 13.09
C GLY A 193 13.44 -1.91 13.03
N PRO A 194 13.22 -1.25 11.88
CA PRO A 194 13.52 0.17 11.72
C PRO A 194 12.91 1.03 12.83
N GLY A 195 13.73 1.80 13.52
CA GLY A 195 13.31 2.66 14.64
C GLY A 195 12.81 1.93 15.90
N GLY A 196 12.84 0.60 15.93
CA GLY A 196 12.25 -0.21 16.99
C GLY A 196 13.24 -0.72 18.05
N THR A 197 12.69 -1.26 19.13
CA THR A 197 13.45 -1.80 20.27
C THR A 197 13.19 -3.28 20.54
N GLY A 198 12.26 -3.93 19.81
CA GLY A 198 11.74 -5.25 20.10
C GLY A 198 10.53 -5.25 21.05
N ALA A 199 10.15 -4.08 21.57
CA ALA A 199 8.99 -3.86 22.43
C ALA A 199 8.02 -2.82 21.82
N ASP A 200 7.71 -2.98 20.53
CA ASP A 200 7.11 -1.90 19.72
C ASP A 200 5.58 -2.00 19.60
N TYR A 201 4.99 -3.12 20.00
CA TYR A 201 3.53 -3.33 19.96
C TYR A 201 2.97 -3.42 21.38
N ILE A 202 1.81 -2.82 21.61
CA ILE A 202 1.01 -3.13 22.80
C ILE A 202 0.19 -4.38 22.50
N ASN A 203 0.16 -5.31 23.43
CA ASN A 203 -0.48 -6.62 23.31
C ASN A 203 -1.58 -6.75 24.37
N CYS A 204 -2.82 -7.02 23.95
CA CYS A 204 -3.97 -7.24 24.82
C CYS A 204 -4.32 -8.74 24.80
N PRO A 205 -4.14 -9.48 25.90
CA PRO A 205 -4.37 -10.93 25.95
C PRO A 205 -5.84 -11.27 26.16
N MET A 206 -6.27 -12.41 25.65
CA MET A 206 -7.60 -12.96 25.89
C MET A 206 -7.50 -14.41 26.34
N THR A 207 -8.36 -14.79 27.29
CA THR A 207 -8.68 -16.19 27.56
C THR A 207 -9.59 -16.75 26.47
N LYS A 208 -9.87 -18.05 26.49
CA LYS A 208 -10.80 -18.66 25.54
C LYS A 208 -12.20 -18.07 25.68
N GLU A 209 -12.68 -17.95 26.89
CA GLU A 209 -14.02 -17.43 27.22
C GLU A 209 -14.17 -15.96 26.74
N GLN A 210 -13.13 -15.14 26.95
CA GLN A 210 -13.12 -13.74 26.49
C GLN A 210 -13.09 -13.65 24.96
N TYR A 211 -12.33 -14.53 24.30
CA TYR A 211 -12.30 -14.64 22.84
C TYR A 211 -13.66 -15.07 22.27
N ASP A 212 -14.28 -16.11 22.86
CA ASP A 212 -15.58 -16.61 22.45
C ASP A 212 -16.64 -15.51 22.57
N GLY A 213 -16.63 -14.78 23.69
CA GLY A 213 -17.51 -13.63 23.93
C GLY A 213 -17.28 -12.47 22.94
N PHE A 214 -16.01 -12.15 22.66
CA PHE A 214 -15.65 -11.14 21.68
C PHE A 214 -16.14 -11.51 20.28
N VAL A 215 -15.89 -12.74 19.80
CA VAL A 215 -16.34 -13.22 18.48
C VAL A 215 -17.88 -13.18 18.39
N ALA A 216 -18.59 -13.58 19.44
CA ALA A 216 -20.06 -13.50 19.48
C ALA A 216 -20.55 -12.05 19.38
N ALA A 217 -19.96 -11.12 20.15
CA ALA A 217 -20.29 -9.70 20.11
C ALA A 217 -19.98 -9.08 18.74
N LEU A 218 -18.84 -9.46 18.13
CA LEU A 218 -18.41 -9.00 16.81
C LEU A 218 -19.40 -9.42 15.71
N LEU A 219 -19.84 -10.67 15.73
CA LEU A 219 -20.80 -11.21 14.76
C LEU A 219 -22.21 -10.62 14.93
N ALA A 220 -22.63 -10.34 16.18
CA ALA A 220 -23.92 -9.72 16.51
C ALA A 220 -23.92 -8.19 16.32
N GLY A 221 -22.75 -7.56 16.25
CA GLY A 221 -22.62 -6.10 16.12
C GLY A 221 -23.29 -5.57 14.85
N GLU A 222 -23.90 -4.38 14.98
CA GLU A 222 -24.57 -3.71 13.86
C GLU A 222 -23.55 -3.32 12.80
N LYS A 223 -23.80 -3.73 11.56
CA LYS A 223 -22.92 -3.53 10.40
C LYS A 223 -23.46 -2.44 9.49
N THR A 224 -22.57 -1.83 8.68
CA THR A 224 -22.96 -0.92 7.62
C THR A 224 -23.72 -1.70 6.55
N ASP A 225 -24.88 -1.22 6.16
CA ASP A 225 -25.71 -1.79 5.11
C ASP A 225 -25.09 -1.45 3.74
N PHE A 226 -25.06 -2.43 2.86
CA PHE A 226 -24.72 -2.22 1.45
C PHE A 226 -25.93 -1.76 0.66
N LYS A 227 -25.74 -0.91 -0.33
CA LYS A 227 -26.74 -0.68 -1.36
C LYS A 227 -26.93 -1.96 -2.17
N GLU A 228 -28.13 -2.21 -2.70
CA GLU A 228 -28.42 -3.45 -3.46
C GLU A 228 -27.41 -3.77 -4.56
N TRP A 229 -26.93 -2.72 -5.25
CA TRP A 229 -25.93 -2.87 -6.32
C TRP A 229 -24.49 -3.08 -5.82
N GLU A 230 -24.23 -2.98 -4.52
CA GLU A 230 -22.95 -3.21 -3.85
C GLU A 230 -22.84 -4.62 -3.25
N ALA A 231 -23.97 -5.35 -3.15
CA ALA A 231 -24.04 -6.63 -2.46
C ALA A 231 -23.06 -7.68 -3.01
N ASP A 232 -22.80 -7.66 -4.32
CA ASP A 232 -21.89 -8.57 -5.00
C ASP A 232 -20.45 -8.06 -5.14
N THR A 233 -20.14 -6.87 -4.59
CA THR A 233 -18.79 -6.29 -4.67
C THR A 233 -17.86 -7.03 -3.72
N PRO A 234 -16.74 -7.64 -4.19
CA PRO A 234 -15.84 -8.39 -3.35
C PRO A 234 -15.04 -7.50 -2.40
N TYR A 235 -14.65 -8.06 -1.25
CA TYR A 235 -13.62 -7.46 -0.41
C TYR A 235 -12.23 -7.78 -0.93
N PHE A 236 -11.31 -6.84 -0.74
CA PHE A 236 -9.89 -7.16 -0.92
C PHE A 236 -9.39 -8.05 0.23
N ASP A 237 -8.77 -9.18 -0.10
CA ASP A 237 -8.34 -10.17 0.90
C ASP A 237 -7.34 -9.62 1.93
N GLY A 238 -6.51 -8.63 1.54
CA GLY A 238 -5.53 -8.00 2.43
C GLY A 238 -6.13 -7.03 3.45
N CYS A 239 -7.35 -6.51 3.19
CA CYS A 239 -8.07 -5.56 4.06
C CYS A 239 -9.46 -6.08 4.44
N LEU A 240 -9.59 -7.40 4.56
CA LEU A 240 -10.83 -8.07 4.90
C LEU A 240 -11.33 -7.59 6.27
N PRO A 241 -12.61 -7.16 6.41
CA PRO A 241 -13.15 -6.81 7.71
C PRO A 241 -13.04 -7.95 8.72
N VAL A 242 -12.75 -7.60 9.96
CA VAL A 242 -12.57 -8.59 11.03
C VAL A 242 -13.82 -9.45 11.25
N GLU A 243 -15.01 -8.90 11.03
CA GLU A 243 -16.29 -9.61 11.07
C GLU A 243 -16.37 -10.69 9.98
N VAL A 244 -15.94 -10.35 8.75
CA VAL A 244 -15.95 -11.28 7.62
C VAL A 244 -14.94 -12.42 7.84
N MET A 245 -13.80 -12.11 8.46
CA MET A 245 -12.87 -13.16 8.88
C MET A 245 -13.48 -14.07 9.93
N ALA A 246 -14.21 -13.53 10.92
CA ALA A 246 -14.90 -14.32 11.94
C ALA A 246 -16.03 -15.18 11.36
N GLU A 247 -16.76 -14.70 10.35
CA GLU A 247 -17.80 -15.43 9.63
C GLU A 247 -17.25 -16.66 8.89
N ARG A 248 -15.99 -16.63 8.44
CA ARG A 248 -15.30 -17.75 7.78
C ARG A 248 -15.00 -18.93 8.73
N GLY A 249 -15.04 -18.71 10.03
CA GLY A 249 -14.85 -19.73 11.06
C GLY A 249 -14.40 -19.13 12.38
N HIS A 250 -14.88 -19.71 13.48
CA HIS A 250 -14.66 -19.21 14.84
C HIS A 250 -13.16 -19.01 15.19
N GLU A 251 -12.28 -19.92 14.74
CA GLU A 251 -10.84 -19.87 15.00
C GLU A 251 -10.04 -19.00 14.00
N THR A 252 -10.69 -18.45 12.97
CA THR A 252 -9.99 -17.72 11.90
C THR A 252 -9.19 -16.55 12.44
N LEU A 253 -9.76 -15.76 13.36
CA LEU A 253 -9.06 -14.59 13.93
C LEU A 253 -7.84 -15.01 14.75
N ARG A 254 -7.93 -16.13 15.49
CA ARG A 254 -6.84 -16.66 16.30
C ARG A 254 -5.68 -17.20 15.46
N HIS A 255 -5.92 -17.62 14.24
CA HIS A 255 -4.89 -18.02 13.27
C HIS A 255 -4.44 -16.84 12.37
N GLY A 256 -5.16 -15.73 12.41
CA GLY A 256 -4.92 -14.48 11.67
C GLY A 256 -4.43 -13.33 12.57
N PRO A 257 -5.19 -12.22 12.65
CA PRO A 257 -4.75 -11.00 13.33
C PRO A 257 -4.58 -11.16 14.84
N MET A 258 -5.31 -12.09 15.47
CA MET A 258 -5.26 -12.31 16.91
C MET A 258 -4.34 -13.49 17.34
N LYS A 259 -3.41 -13.88 16.50
CA LYS A 259 -2.51 -15.02 16.74
C LYS A 259 -1.62 -14.77 17.97
N PRO A 260 -1.56 -15.68 18.96
CA PRO A 260 -0.79 -15.48 20.19
C PRO A 260 0.69 -15.89 20.07
N VAL A 261 1.09 -16.56 19.01
CA VAL A 261 2.44 -17.16 18.85
C VAL A 261 3.53 -16.10 18.82
N GLY A 262 4.64 -16.36 19.54
CA GLY A 262 5.81 -15.47 19.61
C GLY A 262 5.66 -14.27 20.55
N LEU A 263 4.67 -14.36 21.48
CA LEU A 263 4.41 -13.36 22.52
C LEU A 263 4.30 -14.05 23.87
N THR A 264 4.83 -13.40 24.91
CA THR A 264 4.78 -13.90 26.30
C THR A 264 4.25 -12.80 27.21
N ASN A 265 3.13 -13.06 27.89
CA ASN A 265 2.54 -12.10 28.80
C ASN A 265 3.38 -11.97 30.11
N PRO A 266 4.03 -10.82 30.36
CA PRO A 266 4.86 -10.66 31.55
C PRO A 266 4.05 -10.62 32.87
N HIS A 267 2.74 -10.28 32.80
CA HIS A 267 1.86 -10.29 33.97
C HIS A 267 1.45 -11.72 34.36
N ASN A 268 1.52 -12.68 33.43
CA ASN A 268 1.26 -14.11 33.69
C ASN A 268 2.09 -14.99 32.73
N PRO A 269 3.40 -15.12 32.94
CA PRO A 269 4.30 -15.76 31.97
C PRO A 269 4.12 -17.29 31.86
N THR A 270 3.44 -17.92 32.81
CA THR A 270 3.18 -19.36 32.80
C THR A 270 1.93 -19.75 32.02
N VAL A 271 1.02 -18.81 31.76
CA VAL A 271 -0.23 -19.03 31.02
C VAL A 271 -0.13 -18.43 29.63
N LYS A 272 -0.27 -19.26 28.61
CA LYS A 272 -0.36 -18.80 27.23
C LYS A 272 -1.73 -18.17 26.99
N ALA A 273 -1.74 -16.93 26.50
CA ALA A 273 -2.97 -16.31 26.02
C ALA A 273 -3.59 -17.16 24.91
N TYR A 274 -4.91 -17.27 24.90
CA TYR A 274 -5.64 -17.96 23.83
C TYR A 274 -5.59 -17.17 22.52
N ALA A 275 -5.81 -15.86 22.62
CA ALA A 275 -5.68 -14.91 21.53
C ALA A 275 -5.04 -13.60 22.01
N ILE A 276 -4.48 -12.80 21.12
CA ILE A 276 -3.85 -11.52 21.46
C ILE A 276 -4.22 -10.49 20.39
N VAL A 277 -4.76 -9.35 20.82
CA VAL A 277 -4.93 -8.17 19.97
C VAL A 277 -3.65 -7.34 20.04
N GLN A 278 -3.10 -6.97 18.89
CA GLN A 278 -1.90 -6.14 18.82
C GLN A 278 -2.27 -4.71 18.39
N LEU A 279 -1.67 -3.74 19.05
CA LEU A 279 -1.79 -2.32 18.74
C LEU A 279 -0.41 -1.80 18.32
N ARG A 280 -0.35 -1.13 17.17
CA ARG A 280 0.89 -0.56 16.62
C ARG A 280 0.90 0.95 16.79
N GLN A 281 2.03 1.51 17.15
CA GLN A 281 2.21 2.95 17.25
C GLN A 281 1.87 3.64 15.92
N ASP A 282 1.04 4.69 16.00
CA ASP A 282 0.52 5.41 14.82
C ASP A 282 1.09 6.82 14.65
N ASN A 283 1.75 7.37 15.67
CA ASN A 283 2.41 8.66 15.62
C ASN A 283 3.75 8.66 16.38
N LYS A 284 4.62 9.61 16.06
CA LYS A 284 5.97 9.72 16.67
C LYS A 284 5.96 9.94 18.17
N LEU A 285 4.93 10.62 18.69
CA LEU A 285 4.77 10.88 20.13
C LEU A 285 4.39 9.64 20.94
N GLY A 286 3.99 8.54 20.29
CA GLY A 286 3.54 7.32 20.97
C GLY A 286 2.23 7.51 21.74
N THR A 287 1.40 8.46 21.34
CA THR A 287 0.10 8.75 21.96
C THR A 287 -1.08 8.06 21.29
N LEU A 288 -0.89 7.59 20.05
CA LEU A 288 -1.92 6.95 19.23
C LEU A 288 -1.46 5.56 18.77
N TYR A 289 -2.39 4.59 18.82
CA TYR A 289 -2.13 3.20 18.46
C TYR A 289 -3.20 2.63 17.56
N ASN A 290 -2.81 2.09 16.41
CA ASN A 290 -3.68 1.44 15.43
C ASN A 290 -3.93 -0.03 15.83
N MET A 291 -5.19 -0.49 15.79
CA MET A 291 -5.56 -1.88 16.03
C MET A 291 -5.22 -2.74 14.80
N VAL A 292 -4.16 -3.54 14.91
CA VAL A 292 -3.60 -4.29 13.78
C VAL A 292 -4.54 -5.41 13.33
N GLY A 293 -4.98 -5.35 12.07
CA GLY A 293 -5.86 -6.36 11.48
C GLY A 293 -7.32 -6.26 11.92
N PHE A 294 -7.72 -5.12 12.49
CA PHE A 294 -9.08 -4.85 12.93
C PHE A 294 -9.84 -3.88 12.00
N GLN A 295 -9.59 -3.97 10.72
CA GLN A 295 -10.44 -3.33 9.73
C GLN A 295 -11.88 -3.80 9.94
N THR A 296 -12.86 -2.89 9.86
CA THR A 296 -14.22 -3.23 10.25
C THR A 296 -15.29 -2.50 9.42
N LYS A 297 -16.41 -3.20 9.21
CA LYS A 297 -17.66 -2.66 8.67
C LYS A 297 -18.73 -2.40 9.73
N LEU A 298 -18.40 -2.57 11.03
CA LEU A 298 -19.30 -2.23 12.13
C LEU A 298 -19.64 -0.75 12.11
N LYS A 299 -20.88 -0.40 12.44
CA LYS A 299 -21.28 0.99 12.72
C LYS A 299 -20.53 1.53 13.94
N TYR A 300 -20.33 2.83 14.00
CA TYR A 300 -19.48 3.47 15.03
C TYR A 300 -19.85 3.10 16.48
N GLY A 301 -21.16 3.05 16.80
CA GLY A 301 -21.62 2.63 18.13
C GLY A 301 -21.28 1.18 18.44
N ALA A 302 -21.47 0.28 17.48
CA ALA A 302 -21.14 -1.13 17.62
C ALA A 302 -19.61 -1.35 17.77
N GLN A 303 -18.78 -0.59 17.06
CA GLN A 303 -17.32 -0.66 17.21
C GLN A 303 -16.89 -0.39 18.65
N GLN A 304 -17.39 0.68 19.27
CA GLN A 304 -17.04 1.03 20.63
C GLN A 304 -17.50 -0.05 21.62
N GLN A 305 -18.70 -0.61 21.46
CA GLN A 305 -19.22 -1.66 22.31
C GLN A 305 -18.40 -2.96 22.18
N VAL A 306 -18.16 -3.40 20.96
CA VAL A 306 -17.46 -4.65 20.68
C VAL A 306 -15.99 -4.56 21.07
N PHE A 307 -15.27 -3.51 20.68
CA PHE A 307 -13.83 -3.44 20.94
C PHE A 307 -13.49 -3.17 22.41
N ARG A 308 -14.43 -2.59 23.18
CA ARG A 308 -14.30 -2.46 24.64
C ARG A 308 -14.53 -3.77 25.41
N THR A 309 -14.89 -4.87 24.75
CA THR A 309 -14.88 -6.21 25.37
C THR A 309 -13.47 -6.83 25.41
N ILE A 310 -12.49 -6.23 24.72
CA ILE A 310 -11.12 -6.69 24.69
C ILE A 310 -10.42 -6.28 26.00
N PRO A 311 -9.81 -7.24 26.75
CA PRO A 311 -9.08 -6.93 27.98
C PRO A 311 -7.97 -5.90 27.76
N GLY A 312 -7.97 -4.87 28.60
CA GLY A 312 -7.09 -3.71 28.47
C GLY A 312 -7.65 -2.58 27.60
N LEU A 313 -8.79 -2.79 26.92
CA LEU A 313 -9.46 -1.77 26.11
C LEU A 313 -10.88 -1.40 26.63
N GLU A 314 -11.24 -1.81 27.84
CA GLU A 314 -12.58 -1.60 28.41
C GLU A 314 -12.94 -0.11 28.49
N LYS A 315 -11.96 0.75 28.69
CA LYS A 315 -12.09 2.21 28.75
C LYS A 315 -11.49 2.91 27.53
N ALA A 316 -11.24 2.17 26.42
CA ALA A 316 -10.58 2.71 25.24
C ALA A 316 -11.31 3.93 24.69
N GLU A 317 -10.52 4.98 24.44
CA GLU A 317 -10.94 6.18 23.71
C GLU A 317 -10.40 6.10 22.29
N PHE A 318 -11.29 6.19 21.32
CA PHE A 318 -10.95 6.06 19.91
C PHE A 318 -10.68 7.44 19.31
N ALA A 319 -9.43 7.69 18.93
CA ALA A 319 -9.07 8.88 18.16
C ALA A 319 -9.69 8.83 16.75
N ARG A 320 -9.87 7.61 16.21
CA ARG A 320 -10.52 7.34 14.95
C ARG A 320 -11.21 5.98 15.01
N LEU A 321 -12.43 5.91 14.53
CA LEU A 321 -13.14 4.66 14.30
C LEU A 321 -12.87 4.13 12.90
N GLY A 322 -13.02 2.83 12.72
CA GLY A 322 -12.91 2.16 11.44
C GLY A 322 -14.06 2.52 10.50
N GLY A 323 -13.90 2.18 9.25
CA GLY A 323 -14.91 2.43 8.22
C GLY A 323 -14.68 1.57 6.99
N LEU A 324 -15.67 1.57 6.10
CA LEU A 324 -15.63 0.85 4.84
C LEU A 324 -15.62 1.86 3.70
N HIS A 325 -14.72 1.67 2.73
CA HIS A 325 -14.64 2.47 1.51
C HIS A 325 -14.76 1.57 0.29
N ARG A 326 -15.46 2.07 -0.72
CA ARG A 326 -15.52 1.43 -2.03
C ARG A 326 -14.40 1.98 -2.90
N ASN A 327 -13.51 1.11 -3.31
CA ASN A 327 -12.38 1.40 -4.17
C ASN A 327 -12.71 1.03 -5.63
N THR A 328 -12.30 1.87 -6.56
CA THR A 328 -12.45 1.64 -7.99
C THR A 328 -11.08 1.36 -8.62
N PHE A 329 -10.99 0.39 -9.53
CA PHE A 329 -9.79 0.11 -10.31
C PHE A 329 -10.13 -0.23 -11.77
N LEU A 330 -9.11 -0.23 -12.62
CA LEU A 330 -9.22 -0.54 -14.04
C LEU A 330 -8.91 -2.01 -14.32
N ASN A 331 -9.51 -2.58 -15.35
CA ASN A 331 -9.02 -3.82 -15.93
C ASN A 331 -7.75 -3.54 -16.75
N SER A 332 -6.67 -3.24 -16.03
CA SER A 332 -5.44 -2.72 -16.60
C SER A 332 -4.79 -3.62 -17.65
N PRO A 333 -4.78 -4.98 -17.53
CA PRO A 333 -4.25 -5.84 -18.58
C PRO A 333 -4.94 -5.65 -19.94
N LYS A 334 -6.23 -5.34 -19.93
CA LYS A 334 -7.00 -5.08 -21.15
C LYS A 334 -6.80 -3.64 -21.65
N LEU A 335 -6.78 -2.67 -20.74
CA LEU A 335 -6.88 -1.27 -21.06
C LEU A 335 -5.53 -0.58 -21.26
N LEU A 336 -4.48 -1.02 -20.56
CA LEU A 336 -3.17 -0.35 -20.55
C LEU A 336 -2.15 -1.09 -21.42
N ASP A 337 -1.22 -0.33 -21.99
CA ASP A 337 -0.01 -0.88 -22.59
C ASP A 337 1.12 -1.08 -21.55
N GLU A 338 2.25 -1.61 -21.99
CA GLU A 338 3.43 -1.88 -21.13
C GLU A 338 4.05 -0.62 -20.49
N GLN A 339 3.69 0.58 -20.99
CA GLN A 339 4.09 1.87 -20.45
C GLN A 339 2.97 2.52 -19.63
N LEU A 340 1.95 1.77 -19.21
CA LEU A 340 0.80 2.23 -18.44
C LEU A 340 -0.09 3.26 -19.18
N ARG A 341 0.04 3.39 -20.50
CA ARG A 341 -0.79 4.28 -21.29
C ARG A 341 -2.12 3.61 -21.62
N LEU A 342 -3.18 4.41 -21.60
CA LEU A 342 -4.49 3.93 -22.03
C LEU A 342 -4.46 3.68 -23.55
N ARG A 343 -4.73 2.44 -23.98
CA ARG A 343 -4.70 2.04 -25.40
C ARG A 343 -5.62 2.88 -26.27
N ALA A 344 -6.81 3.24 -25.74
CA ALA A 344 -7.78 4.09 -26.45
C ALA A 344 -7.30 5.55 -26.56
N GLN A 345 -6.46 6.05 -25.62
CA GLN A 345 -5.98 7.43 -25.60
C GLN A 345 -4.56 7.53 -25.02
N PRO A 346 -3.51 7.26 -25.81
CA PRO A 346 -2.14 7.08 -25.31
C PRO A 346 -1.49 8.28 -24.61
N ARG A 347 -2.07 9.49 -24.73
CA ARG A 347 -1.62 10.65 -23.94
C ARG A 347 -1.93 10.52 -22.44
N LEU A 348 -2.88 9.64 -22.08
CA LEU A 348 -3.28 9.36 -20.71
C LEU A 348 -2.53 8.11 -20.21
N ARG A 349 -1.81 8.26 -19.10
CA ARG A 349 -1.15 7.19 -18.38
C ARG A 349 -1.80 7.04 -17.01
N PHE A 350 -1.90 5.84 -16.52
CA PHE A 350 -2.49 5.56 -15.21
C PHE A 350 -1.44 5.06 -14.22
N ALA A 351 -1.59 5.43 -12.93
CA ALA A 351 -0.67 5.02 -11.88
C ALA A 351 -1.37 4.80 -10.54
N GLY A 352 -0.74 4.02 -9.68
CA GLY A 352 -1.20 3.74 -8.34
C GLY A 352 -2.30 2.69 -8.30
N GLN A 353 -3.07 2.68 -7.21
CA GLN A 353 -4.04 1.64 -6.90
C GLN A 353 -5.12 1.45 -7.98
N MET A 354 -5.47 2.51 -8.72
CA MET A 354 -6.37 2.42 -9.89
C MET A 354 -5.93 1.38 -10.93
N THR A 355 -4.62 1.08 -11.01
CA THR A 355 -4.09 0.13 -12.00
C THR A 355 -4.19 -1.33 -11.54
N GLY A 356 -4.77 -1.61 -10.38
CA GLY A 356 -4.88 -2.96 -9.82
C GLY A 356 -3.63 -3.43 -9.09
N CYS A 357 -2.75 -2.54 -8.68
CA CYS A 357 -1.80 -2.81 -7.61
C CYS A 357 -2.46 -2.48 -6.26
N GLU A 358 -2.16 -3.26 -5.22
CA GLU A 358 -2.69 -3.03 -3.90
C GLU A 358 -1.56 -2.75 -2.91
N GLY A 359 -1.75 -1.71 -2.07
CA GLY A 359 -0.81 -1.27 -1.05
C GLY A 359 -0.15 0.07 -1.35
N TYR A 360 0.30 0.74 -0.29
CA TYR A 360 0.89 2.07 -0.36
C TYR A 360 2.18 2.10 -1.20
N VAL A 361 3.05 1.12 -0.95
CA VAL A 361 4.36 1.04 -1.62
C VAL A 361 4.18 0.64 -3.08
N GLU A 362 3.28 -0.29 -3.35
CA GLU A 362 2.95 -0.70 -4.72
C GLU A 362 2.38 0.47 -5.51
N SER A 363 1.46 1.23 -4.90
CA SER A 363 0.90 2.43 -5.53
C SER A 363 1.98 3.47 -5.85
N ALA A 364 2.85 3.77 -4.88
CA ALA A 364 3.97 4.68 -5.06
C ALA A 364 4.95 4.19 -6.13
N SER A 365 5.26 2.88 -6.14
CA SER A 365 6.19 2.28 -7.11
C SER A 365 5.70 2.37 -8.56
N ILE A 366 4.39 2.19 -8.77
CA ILE A 366 3.79 2.40 -10.10
C ILE A 366 3.76 3.89 -10.46
N GLY A 367 3.57 4.78 -9.48
CA GLY A 367 3.75 6.22 -9.66
C GLY A 367 5.18 6.58 -10.10
N LEU A 368 6.19 5.98 -9.47
CA LEU A 368 7.61 6.14 -9.81
C LEU A 368 7.86 5.76 -11.27
N ILE A 369 7.42 4.57 -11.69
CA ILE A 369 7.59 4.09 -13.07
C ILE A 369 6.84 4.99 -14.06
N ALA A 370 5.60 5.37 -13.76
CA ALA A 370 4.80 6.25 -14.61
C ALA A 370 5.46 7.62 -14.79
N GLY A 371 6.05 8.17 -13.72
CA GLY A 371 6.81 9.41 -13.76
C GLY A 371 8.05 9.32 -14.65
N LEU A 372 8.83 8.24 -14.52
CA LEU A 372 10.00 8.00 -15.37
C LEU A 372 9.62 7.86 -16.86
N TYR A 373 8.54 7.14 -17.16
CA TYR A 373 8.04 7.01 -18.53
C TYR A 373 7.56 8.35 -19.11
N ALA A 374 6.78 9.13 -18.33
CA ALA A 374 6.29 10.43 -18.76
C ALA A 374 7.43 11.41 -19.00
N ALA A 375 8.46 11.41 -18.16
CA ALA A 375 9.65 12.23 -18.33
C ALA A 375 10.45 11.83 -19.58
N ALA A 376 10.60 10.54 -19.85
CA ALA A 376 11.26 10.06 -21.07
C ALA A 376 10.50 10.52 -22.33
N ASP A 377 9.18 10.39 -22.33
CA ASP A 377 8.33 10.86 -23.44
C ASP A 377 8.46 12.37 -23.67
N ALA A 378 8.42 13.18 -22.62
CA ALA A 378 8.58 14.64 -22.70
C ALA A 378 9.93 15.05 -23.30
N ARG A 379 10.96 14.18 -23.17
CA ARG A 379 12.29 14.37 -23.76
C ARG A 379 12.44 13.72 -25.15
N GLY A 380 11.38 13.09 -25.67
CA GLY A 380 11.43 12.37 -26.94
C GLY A 380 12.24 11.07 -26.87
N GLN A 381 12.40 10.50 -25.69
CA GLN A 381 13.14 9.26 -25.42
C GLN A 381 12.19 8.12 -25.13
N ARG A 382 12.63 6.88 -25.35
CA ARG A 382 11.91 5.67 -24.94
C ARG A 382 12.67 5.01 -23.80
N LEU A 383 12.02 4.86 -22.65
CA LEU A 383 12.56 4.13 -21.51
C LEU A 383 12.09 2.67 -21.57
N ALA A 384 13.03 1.72 -21.47
CA ALA A 384 12.69 0.31 -21.34
C ALA A 384 12.09 0.02 -19.97
N ALA A 385 11.18 -0.97 -19.91
CA ALA A 385 10.61 -1.43 -18.64
C ALA A 385 11.68 -2.02 -17.70
N PRO A 386 11.53 -1.88 -16.39
CA PRO A 386 12.35 -2.63 -15.43
C PRO A 386 12.24 -4.14 -15.69
N PRO A 387 13.33 -4.90 -15.53
CA PRO A 387 13.30 -6.35 -15.75
C PRO A 387 12.25 -7.04 -14.86
N GLN A 388 11.51 -8.01 -15.39
CA GLN A 388 10.52 -8.79 -14.63
C GLN A 388 11.12 -9.55 -13.42
N THR A 389 12.45 -9.68 -13.39
CA THR A 389 13.18 -10.24 -12.26
C THR A 389 13.25 -9.30 -11.05
N THR A 390 12.93 -8.00 -11.22
CA THR A 390 12.83 -7.00 -10.16
C THR A 390 11.42 -6.96 -9.57
N ALA A 391 11.25 -6.40 -8.37
CA ALA A 391 9.92 -6.22 -7.78
C ALA A 391 9.09 -5.20 -8.59
N LEU A 392 9.71 -4.12 -9.05
CA LEU A 392 9.10 -3.12 -9.94
C LEU A 392 8.61 -3.75 -11.24
N GLY A 393 9.46 -4.52 -11.92
CA GLY A 393 9.12 -5.16 -13.19
C GLY A 393 8.09 -6.28 -13.04
N ALA A 394 8.16 -7.06 -11.94
CA ALA A 394 7.18 -8.10 -11.64
C ALA A 394 5.77 -7.53 -11.39
N LEU A 395 5.69 -6.42 -10.64
CA LEU A 395 4.43 -5.73 -10.37
C LEU A 395 3.88 -5.08 -11.65
N LEU A 396 4.72 -4.42 -12.44
CA LEU A 396 4.35 -3.85 -13.74
C LEU A 396 3.82 -4.94 -14.68
N GLY A 397 4.49 -6.11 -14.74
CA GLY A 397 4.05 -7.25 -15.53
C GLY A 397 2.69 -7.79 -15.11
N HIS A 398 2.39 -7.82 -13.79
CA HIS A 398 1.05 -8.16 -13.30
C HIS A 398 -0.01 -7.18 -13.82
N ILE A 399 0.24 -5.88 -13.72
CA ILE A 399 -0.69 -4.83 -14.13
C ILE A 399 -0.93 -4.86 -15.65
N THR A 400 0.11 -5.09 -16.44
CA THR A 400 0.03 -5.02 -17.91
C THR A 400 -0.27 -6.36 -18.58
N GLY A 401 -0.58 -7.41 -17.80
CA GLY A 401 -1.07 -8.70 -18.31
C GLY A 401 0.00 -9.74 -18.62
N GLY A 402 1.27 -9.53 -18.23
CA GLY A 402 2.38 -10.45 -18.49
C GLY A 402 2.26 -11.85 -17.88
N HIS A 403 1.28 -12.09 -17.00
CA HIS A 403 0.99 -13.41 -16.40
C HIS A 403 -0.24 -14.09 -16.97
N ILE A 404 -1.01 -13.44 -17.86
CA ILE A 404 -2.30 -13.96 -18.35
C ILE A 404 -2.10 -14.96 -19.50
N GLU A 405 -1.04 -14.80 -20.30
CA GLU A 405 -0.76 -15.65 -21.45
C GLU A 405 -0.36 -17.11 -21.10
N THR A 406 -0.02 -17.37 -19.84
CA THR A 406 0.44 -18.70 -19.39
C THR A 406 -0.62 -19.50 -18.62
N ILE A 407 -1.82 -18.95 -18.39
CA ILE A 407 -2.87 -19.59 -17.64
C ILE A 407 -4.04 -19.86 -18.59
N ASP A 408 -4.08 -21.07 -19.15
CA ASP A 408 -5.22 -21.66 -19.83
C ASP A 408 -6.35 -21.93 -18.79
N SER A 409 -7.02 -20.88 -18.36
CA SER A 409 -8.14 -20.93 -17.43
C SER A 409 -9.11 -19.83 -17.78
N GLY A 410 -10.34 -20.24 -18.11
CA GLY A 410 -11.46 -19.36 -18.40
C GLY A 410 -11.57 -18.18 -17.47
N ALA A 411 -12.19 -17.10 -17.91
CA ALA A 411 -12.31 -15.77 -17.35
C ALA A 411 -12.09 -15.66 -15.84
N ARG A 412 -10.84 -15.69 -15.37
CA ARG A 412 -10.49 -15.17 -14.06
C ARG A 412 -10.41 -13.66 -14.19
N SER A 413 -11.31 -12.97 -13.52
CA SER A 413 -11.26 -11.50 -13.44
C SER A 413 -9.90 -11.07 -12.89
N PHE A 414 -9.29 -10.08 -13.51
CA PHE A 414 -8.11 -9.40 -12.98
C PHE A 414 -8.40 -8.91 -11.55
N GLN A 415 -7.54 -9.23 -10.61
CA GLN A 415 -7.68 -8.88 -9.20
C GLN A 415 -6.51 -8.00 -8.75
N PRO A 416 -6.76 -6.94 -7.96
CA PRO A 416 -5.71 -6.19 -7.30
C PRO A 416 -4.80 -7.09 -6.49
N MET A 417 -3.48 -6.81 -6.51
CA MET A 417 -2.50 -7.66 -5.86
C MET A 417 -1.37 -6.85 -5.23
N ASN A 418 -0.93 -7.30 -4.05
CA ASN A 418 0.32 -6.86 -3.45
C ASN A 418 1.51 -7.56 -4.12
N ILE A 419 2.67 -6.89 -4.11
CA ILE A 419 3.92 -7.53 -4.53
C ILE A 419 4.22 -8.77 -3.69
N ASN A 420 4.53 -9.86 -4.34
CA ASN A 420 4.92 -11.12 -3.71
C ASN A 420 5.88 -11.91 -4.62
N PHE A 421 6.67 -12.83 -4.04
CA PHE A 421 7.64 -13.59 -4.81
C PHE A 421 7.04 -14.56 -5.85
N GLY A 422 5.72 -14.78 -5.83
CA GLY A 422 5.02 -15.56 -6.85
C GLY A 422 4.94 -14.86 -8.21
N LEU A 423 5.09 -13.53 -8.24
CA LEU A 423 5.10 -12.73 -9.46
C LEU A 423 6.46 -12.76 -10.19
N PHE A 424 7.52 -13.22 -9.51
CA PHE A 424 8.86 -13.21 -10.08
C PHE A 424 9.10 -14.45 -10.95
N PRO A 425 9.81 -14.31 -12.08
CA PRO A 425 10.30 -15.46 -12.83
C PRO A 425 11.14 -16.38 -11.94
N PRO A 426 11.01 -17.71 -12.10
CA PRO A 426 11.74 -18.65 -11.27
C PRO A 426 13.27 -18.48 -11.43
N LEU A 427 14.00 -18.94 -10.43
CA LEU A 427 15.45 -19.05 -10.52
C LEU A 427 15.82 -20.21 -11.44
N ALA A 428 16.76 -20.00 -12.38
CA ALA A 428 17.28 -21.07 -13.23
C ALA A 428 17.95 -22.18 -12.40
N SER A 429 18.63 -21.81 -11.31
CA SER A 429 19.30 -22.74 -10.40
C SER A 429 19.01 -22.34 -8.94
N PRO A 430 17.92 -22.84 -8.33
CA PRO A 430 17.63 -22.56 -6.92
C PRO A 430 18.74 -23.09 -5.99
N PRO A 431 19.03 -22.38 -4.89
CA PRO A 431 20.02 -22.84 -3.91
C PRO A 431 19.62 -24.20 -3.29
N THR A 432 20.56 -25.13 -3.25
CA THR A 432 20.36 -26.46 -2.65
C THR A 432 21.25 -26.73 -1.45
N LYS A 433 22.29 -25.89 -1.27
CA LYS A 433 23.32 -26.00 -0.22
C LYS A 433 23.51 -24.67 0.48
N LYS A 434 23.94 -24.73 1.73
CA LYS A 434 24.46 -23.60 2.52
C LYS A 434 25.88 -23.22 2.06
N PRO A 435 26.41 -22.05 2.46
CA PRO A 435 27.79 -21.65 2.19
C PRO A 435 28.84 -22.67 2.69
N ASP A 436 28.54 -23.38 3.77
CA ASP A 436 29.37 -24.44 4.36
C ASP A 436 29.31 -25.78 3.61
N GLY A 437 28.54 -25.87 2.51
CA GLY A 437 28.37 -27.07 1.70
C GLY A 437 27.26 -28.03 2.16
N MET A 438 26.67 -27.82 3.35
CA MET A 438 25.55 -28.65 3.86
C MET A 438 24.28 -28.45 3.03
N ARG A 439 23.46 -29.51 2.88
CA ARG A 439 22.18 -29.43 2.17
C ARG A 439 21.18 -28.59 2.96
N LEU A 440 20.50 -27.67 2.28
CA LEU A 440 19.36 -26.95 2.82
C LEU A 440 18.17 -27.89 3.08
N ARG A 441 17.47 -27.72 4.22
CA ARG A 441 16.32 -28.55 4.64
C ARG A 441 15.12 -27.68 5.02
N GLY A 442 13.92 -28.18 4.78
CA GLY A 442 12.66 -27.55 5.23
C GLY A 442 12.60 -26.06 4.90
N ASN A 443 12.36 -25.23 5.91
CA ASN A 443 12.23 -23.78 5.77
C ASN A 443 13.51 -23.07 5.25
N GLU A 444 14.70 -23.65 5.49
CA GLU A 444 15.96 -23.09 4.97
C GLU A 444 15.97 -22.96 3.46
N LYS A 445 15.36 -23.92 2.73
CA LYS A 445 15.22 -23.86 1.26
C LYS A 445 14.37 -22.66 0.85
N THR A 446 13.28 -22.42 1.55
CA THR A 446 12.38 -21.29 1.26
C THR A 446 13.07 -19.96 1.50
N VAL A 447 13.76 -19.82 2.62
CA VAL A 447 14.56 -18.63 2.95
C VAL A 447 15.65 -18.39 1.90
N ALA A 448 16.47 -19.39 1.61
CA ALA A 448 17.55 -19.29 0.62
C ALA A 448 17.02 -18.95 -0.79
N LYS A 449 15.87 -19.52 -1.19
CA LYS A 449 15.22 -19.17 -2.47
C LYS A 449 14.80 -17.69 -2.51
N LYS A 450 14.18 -17.18 -1.45
CA LYS A 450 13.77 -15.77 -1.36
C LYS A 450 14.98 -14.83 -1.44
N GLN A 451 16.03 -15.13 -0.66
CA GLN A 451 17.28 -14.36 -0.68
C GLN A 451 17.94 -14.34 -2.05
N ALA A 452 17.96 -15.46 -2.76
CA ALA A 452 18.49 -15.54 -4.11
C ALA A 452 17.66 -14.75 -5.13
N LEU A 453 16.31 -14.76 -5.00
CA LEU A 453 15.42 -13.92 -5.81
C LEU A 453 15.70 -12.44 -5.57
N SER A 454 15.82 -12.04 -4.31
CA SER A 454 16.10 -10.65 -3.92
C SER A 454 17.49 -10.19 -4.42
N ALA A 455 18.50 -11.00 -4.25
CA ALA A 455 19.85 -10.68 -4.75
C ALA A 455 19.88 -10.51 -6.27
N ARG A 456 19.21 -11.41 -7.01
CA ARG A 456 19.06 -11.30 -8.48
C ARG A 456 18.35 -10.00 -8.85
N ALA A 457 17.22 -9.70 -8.19
CA ALA A 457 16.41 -8.53 -8.48
C ALA A 457 17.20 -7.22 -8.33
N LEU A 458 17.94 -7.09 -7.22
CA LEU A 458 18.75 -5.90 -6.97
C LEU A 458 19.90 -5.75 -7.97
N ALA A 459 20.56 -6.85 -8.37
CA ALA A 459 21.61 -6.82 -9.38
C ALA A 459 21.07 -6.47 -10.77
N ASP A 460 19.88 -6.96 -11.12
CA ASP A 460 19.23 -6.66 -12.40
C ASP A 460 18.74 -5.22 -12.45
N LEU A 461 18.23 -4.69 -11.33
CA LEU A 461 17.85 -3.28 -11.22
C LEU A 461 19.06 -2.35 -11.35
N ASP A 462 20.17 -2.66 -10.66
CA ASP A 462 21.38 -1.85 -10.73
C ASP A 462 21.92 -1.75 -12.17
N ARG A 463 21.85 -2.86 -12.94
CA ARG A 463 22.17 -2.87 -14.38
C ARG A 463 21.20 -2.00 -15.18
N TRP A 464 19.90 -2.19 -14.96
CA TRP A 464 18.88 -1.41 -15.66
C TRP A 464 19.03 0.11 -15.41
N ILE A 465 19.32 0.51 -14.17
CA ILE A 465 19.61 1.91 -13.82
C ILE A 465 20.83 2.42 -14.57
N ALA A 466 21.90 1.63 -14.62
CA ALA A 466 23.14 2.02 -15.32
C ALA A 466 22.91 2.20 -16.82
N ASP A 467 22.15 1.30 -17.43
CA ASP A 467 21.92 1.27 -18.88
C ASP A 467 20.92 2.31 -19.37
N HIS A 468 19.94 2.69 -18.52
CA HIS A 468 18.82 3.49 -18.99
C HIS A 468 18.63 4.85 -18.29
N LEU A 469 19.10 5.02 -17.03
CA LEU A 469 18.85 6.25 -16.28
C LEU A 469 20.10 7.14 -16.15
N ARG A 470 21.31 6.58 -16.11
CA ARG A 470 22.56 7.37 -15.99
C ARG A 470 22.96 8.08 -17.28
N ILE A 471 22.54 7.59 -18.43
CA ILE A 471 22.81 8.24 -19.73
C ILE A 471 22.06 9.57 -19.86
N ALA A 472 20.93 9.74 -19.17
CA ALA A 472 20.11 10.94 -19.22
C ALA A 472 20.68 12.14 -18.42
N ALA A 473 21.67 11.93 -17.57
CA ALA A 473 22.31 12.99 -16.79
C ALA A 473 23.57 13.60 -17.48
N ALA A 474 24.02 13.01 -18.60
CA ALA A 474 25.23 13.40 -19.30
C ALA A 474 24.97 14.06 -20.67
N ALA A 475 23.69 14.22 -21.07
CA ALA A 475 23.24 14.90 -22.28
C ALA A 475 22.45 16.18 -21.95
#